data_eb7445b1c28721490f8e900e554b714b
#
_entry.id   eb7445b1c28721490f8e900e554b714b
#
_cell.length_a   1.000
_cell.length_b   1.000
_cell.length_c   1.000
_cell.angle_alpha   90.00
_cell.angle_beta   90.00
_cell.angle_gamma   90.00
#
_symmetry.space_group_name_H-M   'P 1'
#
loop_
_entity.id
_entity.type
_entity.pdbx_description
1 polymer ?
#
loop_
_entity_poly.entity_id
_entity_poly.type
_entity_poly.pdbx_seq_one_letter_code
_entity_poly.pdbx_strand_id
1 'polypeptide(L)'
;WPNILSAITVEAPKWNDKVRGTKHGDWQPYLDAREMALTNKADISLLIENDSVIDGDRCMPILLDIDGFAYHPRIEEGALDSITLEQIKKDLENLGIPVRPAKMTISLVLRAKEMIVLGSGMGVQSLGVIDGRKIGTPRGKLYQVAMSCWLEKLSSSWQSVEDFR
;
A
#
# COMPACT_ATOMS: atom_id res chain seq x y z
N TRP A 1 -8.40 -8.65 9.54
CA TRP A 1 -7.30 -9.03 8.66
C TRP A 1 -6.38 -10.03 9.36
N PRO A 2 -5.72 -10.96 8.62
CA PRO A 2 -4.68 -11.80 9.19
C PRO A 2 -3.51 -10.94 9.68
N ASN A 3 -2.72 -11.46 10.62
CA ASN A 3 -1.59 -10.73 11.20
C ASN A 3 -0.51 -10.35 10.18
N ILE A 4 -0.37 -11.13 9.12
CA ILE A 4 0.57 -10.92 8.02
C ILE A 4 -0.18 -11.30 6.75
N LEU A 5 -0.26 -10.36 5.81
CA LEU A 5 -0.94 -10.57 4.54
C LEU A 5 -0.07 -11.35 3.55
N SER A 6 -0.76 -12.06 2.68
CA SER A 6 -0.24 -12.60 1.43
C SER A 6 -0.82 -11.87 0.22
N ALA A 7 -0.03 -11.74 -0.84
CA ALA A 7 -0.45 -11.14 -2.10
C ALA A 7 -0.13 -12.05 -3.28
N ILE A 8 -0.90 -11.88 -4.35
CA ILE A 8 -0.52 -12.29 -5.69
C ILE A 8 -0.26 -11.06 -6.56
N THR A 9 0.53 -11.22 -7.60
CA THR A 9 0.66 -10.19 -8.65
C THR A 9 -0.38 -10.44 -9.74
N VAL A 10 -0.97 -9.35 -10.23
CA VAL A 10 -1.99 -9.35 -11.30
C VAL A 10 -1.64 -8.24 -12.29
N GLU A 11 -1.80 -8.49 -13.58
CA GLU A 11 -1.66 -7.45 -14.61
C GLU A 11 -2.58 -6.27 -14.30
N ALA A 12 -2.02 -5.06 -14.29
CA ALA A 12 -2.81 -3.86 -14.04
C ALA A 12 -3.78 -3.58 -15.20
N PRO A 13 -4.97 -3.08 -14.91
CA PRO A 13 -5.90 -2.63 -15.95
C PRO A 13 -5.28 -1.51 -16.78
N LYS A 14 -5.53 -1.52 -18.08
CA LYS A 14 -5.12 -0.44 -18.99
C LYS A 14 -6.10 0.70 -18.92
N TRP A 15 -5.88 1.62 -18.00
CA TRP A 15 -6.68 2.83 -17.88
C TRP A 15 -6.36 3.84 -18.97
N ASN A 16 -7.38 4.63 -19.33
CA ASN A 16 -7.16 5.85 -20.12
C ASN A 16 -6.32 6.83 -19.31
N ASP A 17 -5.35 7.50 -19.94
CA ASP A 17 -4.41 8.42 -19.27
C ASP A 17 -5.13 9.55 -18.49
N LYS A 18 -6.35 9.93 -18.91
CA LYS A 18 -7.13 10.98 -18.24
C LYS A 18 -7.69 10.57 -16.89
N VAL A 19 -7.82 9.27 -16.62
CA VAL A 19 -8.38 8.73 -15.38
C VAL A 19 -7.38 7.91 -14.58
N ARG A 20 -6.22 7.64 -15.16
CA ARG A 20 -5.14 6.88 -14.53
C ARG A 20 -4.72 7.55 -13.22
N GLY A 21 -4.57 6.76 -12.15
CA GLY A 21 -4.22 7.27 -10.82
C GLY A 21 -5.36 8.01 -10.10
N THR A 22 -6.58 7.98 -10.63
CA THR A 22 -7.74 8.62 -10.00
C THR A 22 -8.82 7.63 -9.60
N LYS A 23 -9.65 8.03 -8.65
CA LYS A 23 -10.84 7.27 -8.22
C LYS A 23 -12.03 7.57 -9.14
N HIS A 24 -12.03 7.03 -10.36
CA HIS A 24 -12.98 7.39 -11.40
C HIS A 24 -14.30 6.58 -11.42
N GLY A 25 -14.48 5.65 -10.49
CA GLY A 25 -15.76 4.92 -10.34
C GLY A 25 -15.86 3.59 -11.10
N ASP A 26 -15.02 3.31 -12.09
CA ASP A 26 -14.93 1.99 -12.70
C ASP A 26 -14.08 1.04 -11.86
N TRP A 27 -14.76 0.39 -10.91
CA TRP A 27 -14.12 -0.50 -9.93
C TRP A 27 -14.01 -1.95 -10.38
N GLN A 28 -14.65 -2.33 -11.46
CA GLN A 28 -14.72 -3.74 -11.85
C GLN A 28 -13.35 -4.39 -11.96
N PRO A 29 -12.32 -3.76 -12.58
CA PRO A 29 -11.00 -4.36 -12.66
C PRO A 29 -10.32 -4.59 -11.29
N TYR A 30 -10.57 -3.72 -10.32
CA TYR A 30 -10.06 -3.91 -8.95
C TYR A 30 -10.81 -5.05 -8.22
N LEU A 31 -12.12 -5.19 -8.48
CA LEU A 31 -12.92 -6.30 -7.94
C LEU A 31 -12.47 -7.63 -8.55
N ASP A 32 -12.21 -7.67 -9.86
CA ASP A 32 -11.69 -8.85 -10.55
C ASP A 32 -10.30 -9.25 -10.01
N ALA A 33 -9.40 -8.29 -9.80
CA ALA A 33 -8.10 -8.53 -9.19
C ALA A 33 -8.24 -9.09 -7.77
N ARG A 34 -9.17 -8.57 -6.98
CA ARG A 34 -9.49 -9.09 -5.65
C ARG A 34 -10.01 -10.52 -5.71
N GLU A 35 -10.92 -10.83 -6.64
CA GLU A 35 -11.45 -12.18 -6.81
C GLU A 35 -10.33 -13.15 -7.19
N MET A 36 -9.39 -12.73 -8.04
CA MET A 36 -8.19 -13.51 -8.35
C MET A 36 -7.36 -13.80 -7.11
N ALA A 37 -7.15 -12.82 -6.22
CA ALA A 37 -6.46 -13.06 -4.96
C ALA A 37 -7.16 -14.13 -4.12
N LEU A 38 -8.46 -13.99 -3.90
CA LEU A 38 -9.25 -14.94 -3.10
C LEU A 38 -9.23 -16.37 -3.69
N THR A 39 -9.36 -16.49 -5.01
CA THR A 39 -9.28 -17.77 -5.73
C THR A 39 -7.90 -18.44 -5.53
N ASN A 40 -6.85 -17.65 -5.47
CA ASN A 40 -5.47 -18.13 -5.23
C ASN A 40 -5.11 -18.19 -3.73
N LYS A 41 -6.09 -18.05 -2.83
CA LYS A 41 -5.90 -18.08 -1.37
C LYS A 41 -4.93 -16.99 -0.86
N ALA A 42 -4.87 -15.87 -1.55
CA ALA A 42 -4.16 -14.67 -1.12
C ALA A 42 -5.15 -13.64 -0.55
N ASP A 43 -4.65 -12.75 0.27
CA ASP A 43 -5.46 -11.74 0.95
C ASP A 43 -5.73 -10.52 0.07
N ILE A 44 -4.77 -10.17 -0.80
CA ILE A 44 -4.83 -9.01 -1.70
C ILE A 44 -4.15 -9.32 -3.03
N SER A 45 -4.40 -8.46 -4.03
CA SER A 45 -3.64 -8.40 -5.28
C SER A 45 -2.77 -7.15 -5.34
N LEU A 46 -1.56 -7.30 -5.88
CA LEU A 46 -0.70 -6.20 -6.31
C LEU A 46 -0.79 -6.05 -7.82
N LEU A 47 -1.09 -4.86 -8.28
CA LEU A 47 -1.24 -4.56 -9.71
C LEU A 47 0.13 -4.26 -10.33
N ILE A 48 0.45 -5.00 -11.40
CA ILE A 48 1.75 -4.93 -12.07
C ILE A 48 1.60 -4.33 -13.47
N GLU A 49 2.45 -3.38 -13.80
CA GLU A 49 2.64 -2.87 -15.14
C GLU A 49 4.13 -2.66 -15.43
N ASN A 50 4.62 -3.12 -16.59
CA ASN A 50 6.02 -2.97 -17.00
C ASN A 50 7.02 -3.38 -15.90
N ASP A 51 6.86 -4.59 -15.36
CA ASP A 51 7.68 -5.17 -14.28
C ASP A 51 7.73 -4.34 -12.98
N SER A 52 6.72 -3.53 -12.75
CA SER A 52 6.64 -2.69 -11.55
C SER A 52 5.29 -2.81 -10.87
N VAL A 53 5.28 -2.84 -9.55
CA VAL A 53 4.07 -2.69 -8.75
C VAL A 53 3.63 -1.24 -8.84
N ILE A 54 2.41 -1.01 -9.33
CA ILE A 54 1.85 0.33 -9.48
C ILE A 54 0.76 0.64 -8.44
N ASP A 55 0.07 -0.38 -7.90
CA ASP A 55 -0.96 -0.21 -6.88
C ASP A 55 -1.34 -1.57 -6.27
N GLY A 56 -2.32 -1.61 -5.38
CA GLY A 56 -3.02 -2.80 -4.94
C GLY A 56 -4.52 -2.75 -5.27
N ASP A 57 -5.22 -3.87 -5.12
CA ASP A 57 -6.66 -3.95 -5.40
C ASP A 57 -7.50 -2.99 -4.55
N ARG A 58 -7.03 -2.58 -3.37
CA ARG A 58 -7.70 -1.68 -2.42
C ARG A 58 -6.71 -1.01 -1.44
N CYS A 59 -5.43 -1.03 -1.75
CA CYS A 59 -4.39 -0.55 -0.86
C CYS A 59 -3.19 -0.04 -1.63
N MET A 60 -2.44 0.88 -1.03
CA MET A 60 -1.15 1.32 -1.53
C MET A 60 -0.03 0.49 -0.89
N PRO A 61 0.79 -0.22 -1.66
CA PRO A 61 1.97 -0.92 -1.14
C PRO A 61 3.09 0.07 -0.82
N ILE A 62 3.79 -0.18 0.29
CA ILE A 62 4.99 0.55 0.69
C ILE A 62 6.05 -0.46 1.09
N LEU A 63 7.25 -0.29 0.59
CA LEU A 63 8.41 -1.08 0.98
C LEU A 63 9.43 -0.24 1.75
N LEU A 64 10.17 -0.88 2.65
CA LEU A 64 11.36 -0.34 3.30
C LEU A 64 12.58 -1.01 2.68
N ASP A 65 13.55 -0.23 2.23
CA ASP A 65 14.83 -0.76 1.75
C ASP A 65 15.84 -1.01 2.89
N ILE A 66 17.01 -1.49 2.54
CA ILE A 66 18.08 -1.79 3.51
C ILE A 66 18.68 -0.52 4.12
N ASP A 67 18.60 0.61 3.44
CA ASP A 67 19.13 1.90 3.86
C ASP A 67 18.14 2.67 4.75
N GLY A 68 16.94 2.14 4.94
CA GLY A 68 15.92 2.70 5.82
C GLY A 68 15.00 3.73 5.13
N PHE A 69 14.99 3.79 3.79
CA PHE A 69 14.03 4.59 3.03
C PHE A 69 12.78 3.78 2.75
N ALA A 70 11.63 4.39 2.94
CA ALA A 70 10.35 3.84 2.52
C ALA A 70 9.97 4.35 1.13
N TYR A 71 9.55 3.45 0.25
CA TYR A 71 9.13 3.77 -1.11
C TYR A 71 7.68 3.35 -1.34
N HIS A 72 6.95 4.18 -2.08
CA HIS A 72 5.61 3.90 -2.59
C HIS A 72 5.56 4.09 -4.11
N PRO A 73 4.61 3.47 -4.82
CA PRO A 73 4.46 3.68 -6.27
C PRO A 73 4.19 5.15 -6.59
N ARG A 74 4.61 5.58 -7.77
CA ARG A 74 4.34 6.92 -8.26
C ARG A 74 2.90 7.06 -8.74
N ILE A 75 2.27 8.19 -8.43
CA ILE A 75 0.90 8.50 -8.89
C ILE A 75 0.86 8.56 -10.42
N GLU A 76 1.89 9.11 -11.05
CA GLU A 76 2.03 9.21 -12.51
C GLU A 76 2.11 7.83 -13.19
N GLU A 77 2.50 6.79 -12.45
CA GLU A 77 2.52 5.40 -12.91
C GLU A 77 1.19 4.67 -12.69
N GLY A 78 0.18 5.34 -12.12
CA GLY A 78 -1.17 4.82 -11.94
C GLY A 78 -1.58 4.49 -10.51
N ALA A 79 -0.70 4.71 -9.52
CA ALA A 79 -1.06 4.57 -8.12
C ALA A 79 -2.14 5.58 -7.72
N LEU A 80 -3.11 5.14 -6.92
CA LEU A 80 -4.02 6.07 -6.27
C LEU A 80 -3.30 6.85 -5.17
N ASP A 81 -3.55 8.16 -5.08
CA ASP A 81 -3.05 8.96 -3.97
C ASP A 81 -3.66 8.48 -2.64
N SER A 82 -2.82 8.08 -1.71
CA SER A 82 -3.26 7.42 -0.48
C SER A 82 -3.50 8.42 0.63
N ILE A 83 -4.77 8.66 0.97
CA ILE A 83 -5.14 9.46 2.13
C ILE A 83 -4.47 8.92 3.41
N THR A 84 -4.41 7.60 3.59
CA THR A 84 -3.75 6.99 4.76
C THR A 84 -2.27 7.34 4.82
N LEU A 85 -1.56 7.29 3.68
CA LEU A 85 -0.16 7.69 3.62
C LEU A 85 0.01 9.19 3.92
N GLU A 86 -0.81 10.04 3.33
CA GLU A 86 -0.79 11.48 3.55
C GLU A 86 -0.86 11.83 5.05
N GLN A 87 -1.75 11.15 5.78
CA GLN A 87 -1.93 11.38 7.22
C GLN A 87 -0.72 11.02 8.07
N ILE A 88 0.04 9.98 7.70
CA ILE A 88 1.15 9.46 8.53
C ILE A 88 2.54 9.77 7.98
N LYS A 89 2.66 10.25 6.74
CA LYS A 89 3.95 10.46 6.06
C LYS A 89 4.90 11.35 6.83
N LYS A 90 4.41 12.51 7.30
CA LYS A 90 5.22 13.46 8.07
C LYS A 90 5.73 12.85 9.39
N ASP A 91 4.89 12.06 10.04
CA ASP A 91 5.26 11.42 11.30
C ASP A 91 6.29 10.30 11.07
N LEU A 92 6.16 9.52 9.98
CA LEU A 92 7.18 8.56 9.56
C LEU A 92 8.52 9.23 9.34
N GLU A 93 8.55 10.34 8.61
CA GLU A 93 9.77 11.12 8.34
C GLU A 93 10.40 11.68 9.61
N ASN A 94 9.60 12.23 10.53
CA ASN A 94 10.04 12.71 11.83
C ASN A 94 10.63 11.59 12.71
N LEU A 95 10.14 10.37 12.56
CA LEU A 95 10.64 9.17 13.26
C LEU A 95 11.78 8.45 12.52
N GLY A 96 12.37 9.10 11.52
CA GLY A 96 13.56 8.63 10.83
C GLY A 96 13.31 7.57 9.77
N ILE A 97 12.11 7.59 9.16
CA ILE A 97 11.76 6.77 7.98
C ILE A 97 11.36 7.71 6.83
N PRO A 98 12.32 8.20 6.03
CA PRO A 98 12.01 9.04 4.87
C PRO A 98 11.14 8.29 3.87
N VAL A 99 10.05 8.93 3.39
CA VAL A 99 9.09 8.33 2.47
C VAL A 99 9.17 9.01 1.10
N ARG A 100 9.38 8.24 0.04
CA ARG A 100 9.58 8.76 -1.31
C ARG A 100 8.79 7.99 -2.37
N PRO A 101 8.26 8.66 -3.41
CA PRO A 101 7.74 7.98 -4.58
C PRO A 101 8.88 7.35 -5.38
N ALA A 102 8.67 6.12 -5.86
CA ALA A 102 9.66 5.42 -6.69
C ALA A 102 8.98 4.49 -7.69
N LYS A 103 9.68 4.16 -8.76
CA LYS A 103 9.31 3.03 -9.61
C LYS A 103 9.56 1.74 -8.83
N MET A 104 8.48 1.11 -8.38
CA MET A 104 8.51 -0.08 -7.53
C MET A 104 8.76 -1.36 -8.37
N THR A 105 9.94 -1.50 -8.97
CA THR A 105 10.26 -2.68 -9.78
C THR A 105 10.17 -3.97 -8.96
N ILE A 106 9.83 -5.09 -9.62
CA ILE A 106 9.80 -6.40 -8.96
C ILE A 106 11.15 -6.71 -8.29
N SER A 107 12.27 -6.34 -8.92
CA SER A 107 13.60 -6.51 -8.32
C SER A 107 13.77 -5.71 -7.02
N LEU A 108 13.21 -4.50 -6.93
CA LEU A 108 13.22 -3.70 -5.70
C LEU A 108 12.34 -4.34 -4.62
N VAL A 109 11.13 -4.78 -4.98
CA VAL A 109 10.19 -5.48 -4.10
C VAL A 109 10.80 -6.74 -3.50
N LEU A 110 11.45 -7.58 -4.32
CA LEU A 110 12.08 -8.83 -3.86
C LEU A 110 13.26 -8.60 -2.90
N ARG A 111 13.86 -7.42 -2.88
CA ARG A 111 14.95 -7.04 -1.97
C ARG A 111 14.50 -6.18 -0.82
N ALA A 112 13.21 -5.94 -0.69
CA ALA A 112 12.67 -5.15 0.40
C ALA A 112 13.01 -5.75 1.76
N LYS A 113 13.46 -4.92 2.69
CA LYS A 113 13.66 -5.31 4.08
C LYS A 113 12.33 -5.58 4.79
N GLU A 114 11.29 -4.85 4.39
CA GLU A 114 9.94 -4.95 4.93
C GLU A 114 8.93 -4.41 3.92
N MET A 115 7.72 -4.94 3.93
CA MET A 115 6.60 -4.37 3.17
C MET A 115 5.36 -4.23 4.05
N ILE A 116 4.65 -3.14 3.82
CA ILE A 116 3.32 -2.88 4.37
C ILE A 116 2.38 -2.47 3.24
N VAL A 117 1.10 -2.52 3.51
CA VAL A 117 0.07 -1.91 2.67
C VAL A 117 -0.82 -0.99 3.48
N LEU A 118 -1.25 0.10 2.87
CA LEU A 118 -2.07 1.14 3.48
C LEU A 118 -3.40 1.28 2.76
N GLY A 119 -4.47 1.45 3.51
CA GLY A 119 -5.78 1.74 2.93
C GLY A 119 -6.77 2.22 3.99
N SER A 120 -7.69 3.12 3.62
CA SER A 120 -8.65 3.72 4.57
C SER A 120 -9.55 2.66 5.24
N GLY A 121 -9.88 1.58 4.52
CA GLY A 121 -10.71 0.50 5.05
C GLY A 121 -9.94 -0.61 5.78
N MET A 122 -8.61 -0.66 5.64
CA MET A 122 -7.78 -1.71 6.23
C MET A 122 -6.71 -1.17 7.20
N GLY A 123 -6.51 0.14 7.22
CA GLY A 123 -5.46 0.78 8.01
C GLY A 123 -4.07 0.42 7.50
N VAL A 124 -3.18 0.05 8.41
CA VAL A 124 -1.82 -0.40 8.13
C VAL A 124 -1.76 -1.92 8.30
N GLN A 125 -1.33 -2.64 7.26
CA GLN A 125 -1.18 -4.08 7.32
C GLN A 125 0.23 -4.50 6.88
N SER A 126 0.76 -5.54 7.52
CA SER A 126 2.06 -6.11 7.15
C SER A 126 1.89 -7.08 6.00
N LEU A 127 2.73 -6.98 4.96
CA LEU A 127 2.76 -7.89 3.82
C LEU A 127 4.03 -8.75 3.90
N GLY A 128 3.87 -10.07 3.94
CA GLY A 128 5.00 -10.98 4.15
C GLY A 128 5.23 -12.00 3.05
N VAL A 129 4.26 -12.16 2.13
CA VAL A 129 4.34 -13.14 1.03
C VAL A 129 3.80 -12.52 -0.25
N ILE A 130 4.51 -12.65 -1.36
CA ILE A 130 4.06 -12.29 -2.71
C ILE A 130 4.33 -13.46 -3.64
N ASP A 131 3.31 -13.95 -4.36
CA ASP A 131 3.37 -15.10 -5.25
C ASP A 131 4.05 -16.32 -4.62
N GLY A 132 3.73 -16.60 -3.35
CA GLY A 132 4.29 -17.70 -2.57
C GLY A 132 5.73 -17.46 -2.07
N ARG A 133 6.35 -16.33 -2.38
CA ARG A 133 7.71 -15.97 -1.93
C ARG A 133 7.66 -15.08 -0.70
N LYS A 134 8.46 -15.39 0.31
CA LYS A 134 8.62 -14.54 1.49
C LYS A 134 9.32 -13.24 1.10
N ILE A 135 8.81 -12.13 1.62
CA ILE A 135 9.36 -10.78 1.41
C ILE A 135 9.78 -10.21 2.76
N GLY A 136 11.03 -9.85 2.86
CA GLY A 136 11.60 -9.15 4.02
C GLY A 136 11.26 -9.77 5.39
N THR A 137 11.17 -8.92 6.40
CA THR A 137 10.76 -9.29 7.76
C THR A 137 9.41 -8.64 8.07
N PRO A 138 8.32 -9.42 8.13
CA PRO A 138 7.01 -8.86 8.44
C PRO A 138 6.96 -8.23 9.84
N ARG A 139 6.11 -7.21 10.00
CA ARG A 139 5.87 -6.49 11.26
C ARG A 139 7.14 -5.89 11.88
N GLY A 140 8.09 -5.51 11.04
CA GLY A 140 9.33 -4.84 11.44
C GLY A 140 9.12 -3.37 11.82
N LYS A 141 10.18 -2.58 11.68
CA LYS A 141 10.19 -1.16 12.11
C LYS A 141 9.16 -0.32 11.35
N LEU A 142 9.06 -0.50 10.01
CA LEU A 142 8.11 0.27 9.19
C LEU A 142 6.67 0.03 9.64
N TYR A 143 6.28 -1.24 9.81
CA TYR A 143 4.94 -1.60 10.28
C TYR A 143 4.64 -1.00 11.66
N GLN A 144 5.55 -1.19 12.61
CA GLN A 144 5.34 -0.74 13.99
C GLN A 144 5.15 0.78 14.07
N VAL A 145 6.02 1.53 13.39
CA VAL A 145 5.94 3.00 13.37
C VAL A 145 4.69 3.47 12.62
N ALA A 146 4.43 2.92 11.42
CA ALA A 146 3.25 3.30 10.64
C ALA A 146 1.94 2.99 11.36
N MET A 147 1.85 1.83 12.03
CA MET A 147 0.67 1.45 12.82
C MET A 147 0.48 2.39 14.01
N SER A 148 1.55 2.74 14.73
CA SER A 148 1.46 3.68 15.84
C SER A 148 0.96 5.06 15.39
N CYS A 149 1.56 5.60 14.31
CA CYS A 149 1.13 6.88 13.74
C CYS A 149 -0.34 6.84 13.29
N TRP A 150 -0.76 5.75 12.63
CA TRP A 150 -2.14 5.60 12.19
C TRP A 150 -3.14 5.54 13.35
N LEU A 151 -2.84 4.78 14.40
CA LEU A 151 -3.71 4.69 15.58
C LEU A 151 -3.81 6.02 16.32
N GLU A 152 -2.73 6.78 16.39
CA GLU A 152 -2.72 8.13 16.97
C GLU A 152 -3.62 9.07 16.15
N LYS A 153 -3.53 9.06 14.81
CA LYS A 153 -4.42 9.86 13.95
C LYS A 153 -5.88 9.46 14.14
N LEU A 154 -6.18 8.16 14.18
CA LEU A 154 -7.55 7.69 14.42
C LEU A 154 -8.10 8.18 15.77
N SER A 155 -7.28 8.21 16.82
CA SER A 155 -7.72 8.64 18.16
C SER A 155 -7.85 10.15 18.30
N SER A 156 -7.04 10.94 17.57
CA SER A 156 -6.96 12.39 17.71
C SER A 156 -7.77 13.17 16.67
N SER A 157 -8.22 12.53 15.58
CA SER A 157 -8.89 13.22 14.45
C SER A 157 -10.41 13.11 14.47
N TRP A 158 -11.01 12.59 15.52
CA TRP A 158 -12.45 12.54 15.64
C TRP A 158 -13.01 13.95 15.90
N GLN A 159 -13.84 14.42 14.98
CA GLN A 159 -14.61 15.67 15.13
C GLN A 159 -16.03 15.32 15.52
N SER A 160 -16.57 16.07 16.48
CA SER A 160 -17.98 15.96 16.83
C SER A 160 -18.85 16.51 15.70
N VAL A 161 -20.02 15.92 15.47
CA VAL A 161 -21.04 16.48 14.57
C VAL A 161 -21.45 17.90 15.00
N GLU A 162 -21.29 18.23 16.27
CA GLU A 162 -21.57 19.56 16.81
C GLU A 162 -20.58 20.64 16.35
N ASP A 163 -19.37 20.24 15.94
CA ASP A 163 -18.35 21.16 15.41
C ASP A 163 -18.68 21.70 13.99
N PHE A 164 -19.71 21.16 13.37
CA PHE A 164 -20.18 21.54 12.02
C PHE A 164 -21.50 22.32 12.01
N ARG A 165 -22.00 22.77 13.16
CA ARG A 165 -23.25 23.54 13.30
C ARG A 165 -23.03 25.03 13.49
#